data_4b0db7ceedce71545107621307882788
#
_entry.id   4b0db7ceedce71545107621307882788
#
_cell.length_a   1.000
_cell.length_b   1.000
_cell.length_c   1.000
_cell.angle_alpha   90.00
_cell.angle_beta   90.00
_cell.angle_gamma   90.00
#
_symmetry.space_group_name_H-M   'P 1'
#
loop_
_entity.id
_entity.type
_entity.pdbx_description
1 polymer ?
#
loop_
_entity_poly.entity_id
_entity_poly.type
_entity_poly.pdbx_seq_one_letter_code
_entity_poly.pdbx_strand_id
1 'polypeptide(L)'
;MHRDGAGQRRYHDAVNTLRSKALAVLLEADPWRKAALARALDTAGGIGVDAAIAEPAGIPGRPARPALVPHTEIKQRSIKSPDGLAALMHALAHIEFNAINLAADLTWRFAGMPEQFYLDWAKVAREEAYHFGLLSERLVELGHAYGDFPAHNALWDMAEKTKHDILARIALVPRTLEARGLDASPPIRNKLVSVGDKRGAEILDIILRDEIGHVAIGNHWYGQLCAQRGLDPVATYAELAARHGAPRLRGPFNLEARRAAGFSEEEL
;
A
#
# COMPACT_ATOMS: atom_id res chain seq x y z
N MET A 1 3.42 -50.42 -2.02
CA MET A 1 4.19 -49.16 -2.20
C MET A 1 3.38 -48.17 -3.01
N HIS A 2 2.56 -47.35 -2.37
CA HIS A 2 1.87 -46.22 -3.00
C HIS A 2 1.50 -45.23 -1.87
N ARG A 3 2.44 -44.39 -1.45
CA ARG A 3 2.21 -43.33 -0.45
C ARG A 3 3.07 -42.07 -0.70
N ASP A 4 3.19 -41.58 -1.92
CA ASP A 4 3.95 -40.34 -2.18
C ASP A 4 3.23 -39.29 -3.04
N GLY A 5 2.05 -39.62 -3.59
CA GLY A 5 1.33 -38.67 -4.47
C GLY A 5 0.57 -37.56 -3.74
N ALA A 6 0.24 -37.76 -2.45
CA ALA A 6 -0.54 -36.77 -1.70
C ALA A 6 0.32 -35.66 -1.08
N GLY A 7 1.55 -35.97 -0.73
CA GLY A 7 2.51 -35.01 -0.18
C GLY A 7 3.03 -34.03 -1.22
N GLN A 8 3.36 -34.55 -2.41
CA GLN A 8 3.84 -33.71 -3.53
C GLN A 8 2.72 -32.81 -4.08
N ARG A 9 1.48 -33.25 -4.17
CA ARG A 9 0.36 -32.40 -4.58
C ARG A 9 0.11 -31.28 -3.57
N ARG A 10 0.13 -31.54 -2.27
CA ARG A 10 -0.04 -30.49 -1.24
C ARG A 10 1.09 -29.46 -1.25
N TYR A 11 2.32 -29.84 -1.61
CA TYR A 11 3.43 -28.92 -1.72
C TYR A 11 3.33 -28.05 -2.99
N HIS A 12 2.91 -28.61 -4.13
CA HIS A 12 2.66 -27.85 -5.37
C HIS A 12 1.42 -26.95 -5.23
N ASP A 13 0.36 -27.40 -4.54
CA ASP A 13 -0.83 -26.58 -4.33
C ASP A 13 -0.54 -25.37 -3.40
N ALA A 14 0.35 -25.53 -2.41
CA ALA A 14 0.76 -24.43 -1.52
C ALA A 14 1.58 -23.35 -2.23
N VAL A 15 2.27 -23.67 -3.31
CA VAL A 15 3.16 -22.74 -4.05
C VAL A 15 2.41 -21.81 -5.01
N ASN A 16 1.14 -22.10 -5.35
CA ASN A 16 0.38 -21.35 -6.36
C ASN A 16 -0.87 -20.65 -5.82
N THR A 17 -1.03 -20.55 -4.51
CA THR A 17 -2.16 -19.86 -3.88
C THR A 17 -2.03 -18.33 -4.00
N LEU A 18 -3.15 -17.59 -3.87
CA LEU A 18 -3.13 -16.13 -3.86
C LEU A 18 -2.13 -15.58 -2.82
N ARG A 19 -2.09 -16.16 -1.61
CA ARG A 19 -1.15 -15.75 -0.56
C ARG A 19 0.31 -16.01 -0.93
N SER A 20 0.63 -17.12 -1.57
CA SER A 20 2.00 -17.38 -2.03
C SER A 20 2.40 -16.49 -3.21
N LYS A 21 1.48 -16.17 -4.11
CA LYS A 21 1.69 -15.20 -5.19
C LYS A 21 1.94 -13.79 -4.62
N ALA A 22 1.20 -13.38 -3.59
CA ALA A 22 1.41 -12.10 -2.92
C ALA A 22 2.80 -12.02 -2.25
N LEU A 23 3.28 -13.12 -1.66
CA LEU A 23 4.66 -13.19 -1.18
C LEU A 23 5.68 -13.06 -2.32
N ALA A 24 5.42 -13.66 -3.48
CA ALA A 24 6.31 -13.51 -4.64
C ALA A 24 6.36 -12.05 -5.14
N VAL A 25 5.22 -11.33 -5.13
CA VAL A 25 5.19 -9.87 -5.37
C VAL A 25 6.09 -9.14 -4.38
N LEU A 26 5.96 -9.46 -3.10
CA LEU A 26 6.72 -8.80 -2.03
C LEU A 26 8.23 -9.04 -2.16
N LEU A 27 8.66 -10.22 -2.60
CA LEU A 27 10.06 -10.60 -2.78
C LEU A 27 10.71 -10.02 -4.04
N GLU A 28 9.93 -9.68 -5.07
CA GLU A 28 10.48 -9.16 -6.32
C GLU A 28 11.16 -7.80 -6.08
N ALA A 29 12.39 -7.66 -6.56
CA ALA A 29 13.18 -6.43 -6.38
C ALA A 29 13.04 -5.45 -7.55
N ASP A 30 12.80 -5.94 -8.77
CA ASP A 30 12.60 -5.09 -9.92
C ASP A 30 11.21 -4.42 -9.87
N PRO A 31 11.12 -3.08 -9.94
CA PRO A 31 9.86 -2.38 -9.75
C PRO A 31 8.80 -2.74 -10.80
N TRP A 32 9.21 -2.92 -12.05
CA TRP A 32 8.30 -3.22 -13.14
C TRP A 32 7.79 -4.65 -13.09
N ARG A 33 8.68 -5.59 -12.76
CA ARG A 33 8.31 -6.99 -12.55
C ARG A 33 7.41 -7.14 -11.33
N LYS A 34 7.70 -6.40 -10.23
CA LYS A 34 6.83 -6.36 -9.05
C LYS A 34 5.43 -5.87 -9.42
N ALA A 35 5.32 -4.75 -10.14
CA ALA A 35 4.05 -4.23 -10.60
C ALA A 35 3.32 -5.21 -11.54
N ALA A 36 4.03 -5.88 -12.45
CA ALA A 36 3.46 -6.90 -13.32
C ALA A 36 2.93 -8.11 -12.54
N LEU A 37 3.68 -8.61 -11.56
CA LEU A 37 3.25 -9.70 -10.67
C LEU A 37 2.04 -9.29 -9.84
N ALA A 38 2.00 -8.08 -9.29
CA ALA A 38 0.86 -7.58 -8.53
C ALA A 38 -0.40 -7.49 -9.39
N ARG A 39 -0.29 -6.98 -10.61
CA ARG A 39 -1.41 -6.92 -11.59
C ARG A 39 -1.93 -8.30 -11.98
N ALA A 40 -1.08 -9.33 -11.94
CA ALA A 40 -1.41 -10.70 -12.29
C ALA A 40 -1.93 -11.53 -11.09
N LEU A 41 -2.10 -10.95 -9.91
CA LEU A 41 -2.64 -11.67 -8.75
C LEU A 41 -4.03 -12.24 -9.06
N ASP A 42 -4.19 -13.55 -8.91
CA ASP A 42 -5.42 -14.31 -9.16
C ASP A 42 -5.58 -15.44 -8.15
N THR A 43 -6.75 -16.08 -8.18
CA THR A 43 -7.15 -17.18 -7.29
C THR A 43 -7.13 -18.55 -7.97
N ALA A 44 -6.50 -18.71 -9.12
CA ALA A 44 -6.54 -19.97 -9.89
C ALA A 44 -6.00 -21.18 -9.09
N GLY A 45 -5.05 -20.96 -8.17
CA GLY A 45 -4.55 -21.97 -7.23
C GLY A 45 -5.22 -21.96 -5.85
N GLY A 46 -6.39 -21.30 -5.71
CA GLY A 46 -7.02 -21.05 -4.42
C GLY A 46 -6.41 -19.89 -3.64
N ILE A 47 -6.95 -19.60 -2.48
CA ILE A 47 -6.49 -18.48 -1.63
C ILE A 47 -5.36 -18.91 -0.71
N GLY A 48 -5.44 -20.10 -0.11
CA GLY A 48 -4.48 -20.60 0.86
C GLY A 48 -4.67 -20.01 2.25
N VAL A 49 -5.92 -19.81 2.68
CA VAL A 49 -6.31 -19.16 3.96
C VAL A 49 -5.51 -19.64 5.15
N ASP A 50 -5.41 -20.97 5.32
CA ASP A 50 -4.76 -21.61 6.47
C ASP A 50 -3.32 -22.03 6.17
N ALA A 51 -2.77 -21.67 5.01
CA ALA A 51 -1.42 -22.06 4.67
C ALA A 51 -0.40 -21.40 5.60
N ALA A 52 0.43 -22.21 6.25
CA ALA A 52 1.58 -21.74 7.02
C ALA A 52 2.71 -21.36 6.05
N ILE A 53 2.83 -20.09 5.74
CA ILE A 53 3.87 -19.56 4.86
C ILE A 53 4.88 -18.82 5.75
N ALA A 54 6.11 -19.34 5.82
CA ALA A 54 7.17 -18.74 6.63
C ALA A 54 7.60 -17.37 6.10
N GLU A 55 7.97 -16.47 7.01
CA GLU A 55 8.55 -15.18 6.63
C GLU A 55 9.97 -15.38 6.10
N PRO A 56 10.25 -15.07 4.82
CA PRO A 56 11.60 -15.15 4.29
C PRO A 56 12.40 -13.91 4.70
N ALA A 57 13.72 -14.03 4.65
CA ALA A 57 14.60 -12.88 4.79
C ALA A 57 14.52 -11.97 3.54
N GLY A 58 14.82 -10.68 3.72
CA GLY A 58 14.97 -9.73 2.62
C GLY A 58 13.68 -9.15 2.06
N ILE A 59 12.57 -9.21 2.80
CA ILE A 59 11.32 -8.53 2.43
C ILE A 59 11.29 -7.08 2.95
N PRO A 60 10.70 -6.17 2.16
CA PRO A 60 10.31 -6.33 0.77
C PRO A 60 11.53 -6.35 -0.15
N GLY A 61 11.45 -7.06 -1.27
CA GLY A 61 12.43 -6.94 -2.34
C GLY A 61 12.49 -5.49 -2.82
N ARG A 62 13.71 -4.94 -2.95
CA ARG A 62 13.92 -3.53 -3.31
C ARG A 62 14.93 -3.41 -4.42
N PRO A 63 14.71 -2.50 -5.37
CA PRO A 63 15.73 -2.15 -6.35
C PRO A 63 16.89 -1.42 -5.66
N ALA A 64 18.05 -1.38 -6.32
CA ALA A 64 19.20 -0.61 -5.85
C ALA A 64 18.94 0.91 -5.80
N ARG A 65 17.96 1.37 -6.56
CA ARG A 65 17.47 2.75 -6.57
C ARG A 65 15.95 2.76 -6.45
N PRO A 66 15.35 3.77 -5.82
CA PRO A 66 15.96 4.99 -5.24
C PRO A 66 16.80 4.72 -3.99
N ALA A 67 17.78 5.59 -3.73
CA ALA A 67 18.45 5.65 -2.44
C ALA A 67 17.43 6.02 -1.35
N LEU A 68 17.36 5.22 -0.28
CA LEU A 68 16.48 5.50 0.85
C LEU A 68 17.23 6.35 1.88
N VAL A 69 16.66 7.50 2.20
CA VAL A 69 17.21 8.48 3.16
C VAL A 69 16.15 8.84 4.20
N PRO A 70 16.52 9.39 5.36
CA PRO A 70 15.58 10.00 6.28
C PRO A 70 14.69 11.05 5.57
N HIS A 71 13.40 11.11 5.91
CA HIS A 71 12.49 12.05 5.26
C HIS A 71 12.94 13.54 5.40
N THR A 72 13.70 13.86 6.46
CA THR A 72 14.27 15.17 6.70
C THR A 72 15.37 15.55 5.72
N GLU A 73 15.97 14.58 5.04
CA GLU A 73 17.01 14.79 4.03
C GLU A 73 16.45 14.92 2.62
N ILE A 74 15.16 14.68 2.42
CA ILE A 74 14.49 14.86 1.13
C ILE A 74 14.41 16.36 0.83
N LYS A 75 15.15 16.80 -0.18
CA LYS A 75 15.14 18.20 -0.62
C LYS A 75 13.80 18.57 -1.24
N GLN A 76 13.17 19.58 -0.68
CA GLN A 76 12.00 20.19 -1.31
C GLN A 76 12.45 21.00 -2.54
N ARG A 77 11.75 20.80 -3.65
CA ARG A 77 12.00 21.48 -4.92
C ARG A 77 10.77 22.25 -5.36
N SER A 78 10.98 23.34 -6.07
CA SER A 78 9.86 24.08 -6.66
C SER A 78 9.27 23.29 -7.82
N ILE A 79 7.98 22.97 -7.75
CA ILE A 79 7.25 22.28 -8.85
C ILE A 79 7.19 23.11 -10.15
N LYS A 80 7.57 24.41 -10.10
CA LYS A 80 7.69 25.26 -11.29
C LYS A 80 8.93 24.95 -12.13
N SER A 81 9.90 24.20 -11.59
CA SER A 81 11.05 23.72 -12.35
C SER A 81 10.78 22.31 -12.89
N PRO A 82 11.32 21.93 -14.05
CA PRO A 82 11.19 20.58 -14.59
C PRO A 82 11.62 19.50 -13.60
N ASP A 83 12.80 19.66 -12.99
CA ASP A 83 13.31 18.72 -11.97
C ASP A 83 12.41 18.65 -10.72
N GLY A 84 11.79 19.75 -10.33
CA GLY A 84 10.89 19.78 -9.18
C GLY A 84 9.57 19.08 -9.47
N LEU A 85 9.04 19.20 -10.67
CA LEU A 85 7.87 18.46 -11.12
C LEU A 85 8.18 16.96 -11.19
N ALA A 86 9.33 16.59 -11.80
CA ALA A 86 9.75 15.19 -11.87
C ALA A 86 10.00 14.61 -10.47
N ALA A 87 10.61 15.34 -9.55
CA ALA A 87 10.83 14.90 -8.18
C ALA A 87 9.50 14.66 -7.42
N LEU A 88 8.47 15.49 -7.68
CA LEU A 88 7.13 15.26 -7.13
C LEU A 88 6.50 13.98 -7.69
N MET A 89 6.53 13.78 -9.02
CA MET A 89 6.01 12.55 -9.64
C MET A 89 6.74 11.31 -9.12
N HIS A 90 8.06 11.40 -8.94
CA HIS A 90 8.87 10.33 -8.38
C HIS A 90 8.49 10.01 -6.92
N ALA A 91 8.26 11.04 -6.10
CA ALA A 91 7.83 10.84 -4.72
C ALA A 91 6.48 10.14 -4.63
N LEU A 92 5.52 10.53 -5.49
CA LEU A 92 4.23 9.85 -5.60
C LEU A 92 4.41 8.41 -6.10
N ALA A 93 5.19 8.17 -7.16
CA ALA A 93 5.47 6.82 -7.65
C ALA A 93 6.11 5.93 -6.56
N HIS A 94 6.95 6.50 -5.68
CA HIS A 94 7.52 5.76 -4.57
C HIS A 94 6.50 5.41 -3.48
N ILE A 95 5.51 6.26 -3.24
CA ILE A 95 4.38 5.95 -2.35
C ILE A 95 3.62 4.75 -2.91
N GLU A 96 3.20 4.78 -4.19
CA GLU A 96 2.48 3.67 -4.82
C GLU A 96 3.30 2.38 -4.88
N PHE A 97 4.61 2.47 -5.15
CA PHE A 97 5.50 1.30 -5.08
C PHE A 97 5.52 0.66 -3.67
N ASN A 98 5.52 1.48 -2.62
CA ASN A 98 5.40 0.95 -1.25
C ASN A 98 4.00 0.42 -0.98
N ALA A 99 2.95 1.05 -1.49
CA ALA A 99 1.57 0.58 -1.33
C ALA A 99 1.37 -0.81 -1.97
N ILE A 100 2.01 -1.12 -3.10
CA ILE A 100 2.08 -2.49 -3.63
C ILE A 100 2.64 -3.46 -2.57
N ASN A 101 3.76 -3.09 -1.92
CA ASN A 101 4.35 -3.93 -0.88
C ASN A 101 3.42 -4.10 0.32
N LEU A 102 2.75 -3.03 0.76
CA LEU A 102 1.84 -3.05 1.91
C LEU A 102 0.63 -3.94 1.67
N ALA A 103 0.00 -3.82 0.50
CA ALA A 103 -1.15 -4.62 0.12
C ALA A 103 -0.77 -6.10 -0.10
N ALA A 104 0.38 -6.37 -0.74
CA ALA A 104 0.90 -7.72 -0.90
C ALA A 104 1.25 -8.36 0.45
N ASP A 105 1.81 -7.61 1.39
CA ASP A 105 2.11 -8.07 2.74
C ASP A 105 0.83 -8.41 3.53
N LEU A 106 -0.22 -7.57 3.44
CA LEU A 106 -1.52 -7.86 4.02
C LEU A 106 -2.16 -9.12 3.43
N THR A 107 -2.06 -9.29 2.11
CA THR A 107 -2.58 -10.48 1.42
C THR A 107 -1.85 -11.75 1.87
N TRP A 108 -0.55 -11.70 2.10
CA TRP A 108 0.26 -12.87 2.44
C TRP A 108 0.31 -13.18 3.94
N ARG A 109 0.59 -12.17 4.78
CA ARG A 109 1.11 -12.36 6.16
C ARG A 109 0.14 -13.01 7.12
N PHE A 110 -1.10 -12.58 7.14
CA PHE A 110 -2.07 -12.96 8.16
C PHE A 110 -2.91 -14.16 7.72
N ALA A 111 -2.65 -15.35 8.29
CA ALA A 111 -3.43 -16.54 8.04
C ALA A 111 -4.77 -16.52 8.81
N GLY A 112 -5.75 -17.32 8.37
CA GLY A 112 -7.01 -17.54 9.08
C GLY A 112 -8.00 -16.37 8.99
N MET A 113 -7.77 -15.39 8.11
CA MET A 113 -8.75 -14.35 7.82
C MET A 113 -9.82 -14.86 6.85
N PRO A 114 -11.02 -14.27 6.82
CA PRO A 114 -12.01 -14.60 5.81
C PRO A 114 -11.46 -14.44 4.38
N GLU A 115 -11.91 -15.27 3.44
CA GLU A 115 -11.45 -15.24 2.04
C GLU A 115 -11.52 -13.83 1.42
N GLN A 116 -12.59 -13.08 1.73
CA GLN A 116 -12.79 -11.72 1.24
C GLN A 116 -11.66 -10.76 1.64
N PHE A 117 -11.04 -10.97 2.80
CA PHE A 117 -9.88 -10.17 3.23
C PHE A 117 -8.74 -10.24 2.21
N TYR A 118 -8.42 -11.43 1.73
CA TYR A 118 -7.33 -11.62 0.78
C TYR A 118 -7.69 -11.10 -0.62
N LEU A 119 -8.96 -11.24 -1.01
CA LEU A 119 -9.46 -10.70 -2.28
C LEU A 119 -9.42 -9.18 -2.31
N ASP A 120 -9.80 -8.55 -1.21
CA ASP A 120 -9.77 -7.09 -1.06
C ASP A 120 -8.35 -6.54 -1.16
N TRP A 121 -7.40 -7.10 -0.41
CA TRP A 121 -6.01 -6.62 -0.45
C TRP A 121 -5.30 -6.97 -1.75
N ALA A 122 -5.62 -8.08 -2.38
CA ALA A 122 -5.14 -8.39 -3.72
C ALA A 122 -5.69 -7.43 -4.78
N LYS A 123 -6.95 -6.95 -4.63
CA LYS A 123 -7.52 -5.88 -5.44
C LYS A 123 -6.71 -4.59 -5.25
N VAL A 124 -6.47 -4.17 -4.00
CA VAL A 124 -5.64 -3.01 -3.69
C VAL A 124 -4.26 -3.13 -4.34
N ALA A 125 -3.56 -4.25 -4.17
CA ALA A 125 -2.23 -4.46 -4.78
C ALA A 125 -2.23 -4.30 -6.30
N ARG A 126 -3.30 -4.73 -7.00
CA ARG A 126 -3.44 -4.53 -8.45
C ARG A 126 -3.62 -3.07 -8.83
N GLU A 127 -4.43 -2.33 -8.07
CA GLU A 127 -4.70 -0.91 -8.29
C GLU A 127 -3.47 -0.06 -7.99
N GLU A 128 -2.74 -0.33 -6.91
CA GLU A 128 -1.46 0.33 -6.60
C GLU A 128 -0.40 0.10 -7.68
N ALA A 129 -0.34 -1.12 -8.22
CA ALA A 129 0.55 -1.40 -9.35
C ALA A 129 0.15 -0.66 -10.64
N TYR A 130 -1.12 -0.36 -10.82
CA TYR A 130 -1.61 0.49 -11.90
C TYR A 130 -1.22 1.95 -11.68
N HIS A 131 -1.41 2.49 -10.48
CA HIS A 131 -1.01 3.85 -10.09
C HIS A 131 0.49 4.06 -10.25
N PHE A 132 1.31 3.12 -9.76
CA PHE A 132 2.75 3.14 -9.96
C PHE A 132 3.13 3.21 -11.44
N GLY A 133 2.44 2.44 -12.30
CA GLY A 133 2.64 2.47 -13.75
C GLY A 133 2.37 3.85 -14.34
N LEU A 134 1.21 4.44 -14.04
CA LEU A 134 0.82 5.77 -14.54
C LEU A 134 1.83 6.86 -14.16
N LEU A 135 2.26 6.87 -12.90
CA LEU A 135 3.23 7.87 -12.41
C LEU A 135 4.62 7.65 -13.00
N SER A 136 5.03 6.39 -13.17
CA SER A 136 6.32 6.06 -13.78
C SER A 136 6.36 6.39 -15.27
N GLU A 137 5.26 6.19 -16.00
CA GLU A 137 5.13 6.65 -17.40
C GLU A 137 5.23 8.17 -17.48
N ARG A 138 4.55 8.89 -16.55
CA ARG A 138 4.66 10.34 -16.47
C ARG A 138 6.09 10.82 -16.20
N LEU A 139 6.84 10.11 -15.35
CA LEU A 139 8.26 10.39 -15.13
C LEU A 139 9.08 10.29 -16.41
N VAL A 140 8.84 9.26 -17.22
CA VAL A 140 9.53 9.09 -18.52
C VAL A 140 9.21 10.24 -19.47
N GLU A 141 7.95 10.70 -19.54
CA GLU A 141 7.55 11.87 -20.33
C GLU A 141 8.27 13.16 -19.87
N LEU A 142 8.63 13.24 -18.58
CA LEU A 142 9.40 14.34 -18.00
C LEU A 142 10.92 14.18 -18.14
N GLY A 143 11.39 13.11 -18.80
CA GLY A 143 12.81 12.84 -19.04
C GLY A 143 13.53 12.17 -17.86
N HIS A 144 12.79 11.57 -16.93
CA HIS A 144 13.31 10.91 -15.74
C HIS A 144 12.78 9.48 -15.62
N ALA A 145 13.35 8.71 -14.68
CA ALA A 145 12.92 7.37 -14.37
C ALA A 145 12.69 7.18 -12.86
N TYR A 146 11.89 6.18 -12.49
CA TYR A 146 11.80 5.75 -11.09
C TYR A 146 13.18 5.29 -10.59
N GLY A 147 13.63 5.90 -9.50
CA GLY A 147 14.96 5.69 -8.93
C GLY A 147 15.91 6.88 -9.07
N ASP A 148 15.58 7.90 -9.89
CA ASP A 148 16.45 9.06 -10.13
C ASP A 148 16.53 10.03 -8.95
N PHE A 149 15.53 10.03 -8.07
CA PHE A 149 15.51 10.89 -6.88
C PHE A 149 15.53 10.04 -5.61
N PRO A 150 16.09 10.54 -4.48
CA PRO A 150 16.02 9.83 -3.22
C PRO A 150 14.58 9.74 -2.69
N ALA A 151 14.31 8.74 -1.88
CA ALA A 151 13.03 8.48 -1.26
C ALA A 151 13.18 8.09 0.22
N HIS A 152 12.08 7.87 0.94
CA HIS A 152 12.13 7.45 2.34
C HIS A 152 11.28 6.18 2.58
N ASN A 153 11.53 5.50 3.69
CA ASN A 153 10.94 4.19 3.99
C ASN A 153 9.77 4.23 4.99
N ALA A 154 9.26 5.41 5.34
CA ALA A 154 8.37 5.59 6.48
C ALA A 154 7.10 4.71 6.45
N LEU A 155 6.55 4.41 5.26
CA LEU A 155 5.38 3.53 5.11
C LEU A 155 5.71 2.09 5.52
N TRP A 156 6.82 1.56 5.00
CA TRP A 156 7.24 0.21 5.35
C TRP A 156 7.71 0.08 6.81
N ASP A 157 8.34 1.11 7.35
CA ASP A 157 8.78 1.11 8.75
C ASP A 157 7.60 0.90 9.72
N MET A 158 6.42 1.46 9.41
CA MET A 158 5.21 1.20 10.19
C MET A 158 4.68 -0.22 9.98
N ALA A 159 4.76 -0.73 8.75
CA ALA A 159 4.39 -2.11 8.46
C ALA A 159 5.26 -3.11 9.26
N GLU A 160 6.55 -2.88 9.32
CA GLU A 160 7.48 -3.71 10.11
C GLU A 160 7.16 -3.66 11.61
N LYS A 161 6.85 -2.47 12.17
CA LYS A 161 6.46 -2.32 13.57
C LYS A 161 5.16 -3.06 13.91
N THR A 162 4.27 -3.26 12.95
CA THR A 162 2.93 -3.84 13.16
C THR A 162 2.78 -5.26 12.60
N LYS A 163 3.85 -5.89 12.15
CA LYS A 163 3.81 -7.18 11.44
C LYS A 163 3.26 -8.35 12.26
N HIS A 164 3.24 -8.25 13.57
CA HIS A 164 2.78 -9.30 14.48
C HIS A 164 1.33 -9.10 14.97
N ASP A 165 0.70 -7.97 14.64
CA ASP A 165 -0.68 -7.67 15.06
C ASP A 165 -1.48 -7.09 13.88
N ILE A 166 -2.39 -7.90 13.36
CA ILE A 166 -3.26 -7.51 12.25
C ILE A 166 -4.10 -6.28 12.59
N LEU A 167 -4.58 -6.13 13.84
CA LEU A 167 -5.39 -4.98 14.23
C LEU A 167 -4.56 -3.70 14.20
N ALA A 168 -3.34 -3.72 14.75
CA ALA A 168 -2.42 -2.60 14.68
C ALA A 168 -2.02 -2.29 13.23
N ARG A 169 -1.77 -3.33 12.40
CA ARG A 169 -1.45 -3.17 10.99
C ARG A 169 -2.56 -2.43 10.23
N ILE A 170 -3.79 -2.87 10.35
CA ILE A 170 -4.93 -2.25 9.65
C ILE A 170 -5.20 -0.84 10.17
N ALA A 171 -5.13 -0.63 11.49
CA ALA A 171 -5.32 0.70 12.09
C ALA A 171 -4.28 1.71 11.61
N LEU A 172 -3.00 1.33 11.55
CA LEU A 172 -1.90 2.30 11.42
C LEU A 172 -1.34 2.41 10.00
N VAL A 173 -1.54 1.42 9.13
CA VAL A 173 -1.07 1.47 7.75
C VAL A 173 -2.19 1.97 6.84
N PRO A 174 -3.19 1.18 6.38
CA PRO A 174 -4.18 1.69 5.44
C PRO A 174 -5.03 2.82 6.03
N ARG A 175 -5.51 2.64 7.25
CA ARG A 175 -6.43 3.58 7.89
C ARG A 175 -5.78 4.89 8.37
N THR A 176 -4.46 4.91 8.55
CA THR A 176 -3.72 6.11 9.00
C THR A 176 -2.81 6.66 7.92
N LEU A 177 -1.85 5.87 7.45
CA LEU A 177 -0.80 6.37 6.57
C LEU A 177 -1.30 6.54 5.12
N GLU A 178 -2.06 5.57 4.59
CA GLU A 178 -2.64 5.67 3.23
C GLU A 178 -3.79 6.67 3.22
N ALA A 179 -4.62 6.76 4.28
CA ALA A 179 -5.66 7.76 4.38
C ALA A 179 -5.16 9.22 4.28
N ARG A 180 -3.86 9.47 4.49
CA ARG A 180 -3.24 10.78 4.20
C ARG A 180 -3.26 11.11 2.71
N GLY A 181 -3.33 10.12 1.84
CA GLY A 181 -3.53 10.31 0.40
C GLY A 181 -4.83 11.04 0.09
N LEU A 182 -5.90 10.75 0.83
CA LEU A 182 -7.19 11.43 0.68
C LEU A 182 -7.09 12.94 0.92
N ASP A 183 -6.24 13.35 1.86
CA ASP A 183 -6.05 14.75 2.25
C ASP A 183 -5.03 15.46 1.35
N ALA A 184 -3.97 14.76 0.96
CA ALA A 184 -2.85 15.33 0.20
C ALA A 184 -3.14 15.46 -1.29
N SER A 185 -3.94 14.58 -1.87
CA SER A 185 -4.16 14.54 -3.33
C SER A 185 -4.82 15.80 -3.88
N PRO A 186 -5.89 16.39 -3.30
CA PRO A 186 -6.50 17.59 -3.86
C PRO A 186 -5.56 18.81 -3.95
N PRO A 187 -4.80 19.19 -2.89
CA PRO A 187 -3.88 20.32 -2.99
C PRO A 187 -2.70 20.03 -3.94
N ILE A 188 -2.20 18.80 -4.04
CA ILE A 188 -1.15 18.43 -5.01
C ILE A 188 -1.70 18.53 -6.43
N ARG A 189 -2.88 17.99 -6.69
CA ARG A 189 -3.58 18.10 -7.97
C ARG A 189 -3.74 19.55 -8.43
N ASN A 190 -4.18 20.42 -7.53
CA ASN A 190 -4.34 21.86 -7.84
C ASN A 190 -3.00 22.53 -8.16
N LYS A 191 -1.91 22.15 -7.49
CA LYS A 191 -0.57 22.61 -7.82
C LYS A 191 -0.16 22.15 -9.22
N LEU A 192 -0.43 20.91 -9.62
CA LEU A 192 -0.14 20.39 -10.95
C LEU A 192 -0.87 21.19 -12.04
N VAL A 193 -2.17 21.44 -11.83
CA VAL A 193 -2.95 22.32 -12.74
C VAL A 193 -2.33 23.71 -12.84
N SER A 194 -1.89 24.29 -11.72
CA SER A 194 -1.30 25.65 -11.71
C SER A 194 -0.01 25.80 -12.49
N VAL A 195 0.72 24.69 -12.72
CA VAL A 195 1.93 24.67 -13.56
C VAL A 195 1.69 24.08 -14.95
N GLY A 196 0.44 23.80 -15.31
CA GLY A 196 0.06 23.28 -16.62
C GLY A 196 0.20 21.77 -16.80
N ASP A 197 0.53 21.03 -15.74
CA ASP A 197 0.61 19.56 -15.79
C ASP A 197 -0.78 18.91 -15.65
N LYS A 198 -1.54 18.96 -16.74
CA LYS A 198 -2.87 18.35 -16.82
C LYS A 198 -2.79 16.84 -16.67
N ARG A 199 -1.78 16.19 -17.28
CA ARG A 199 -1.62 14.74 -17.22
C ARG A 199 -1.37 14.25 -15.79
N GLY A 200 -0.48 14.92 -15.06
CA GLY A 200 -0.26 14.63 -13.65
C GLY A 200 -1.52 14.82 -12.79
N ALA A 201 -2.30 15.87 -13.07
CA ALA A 201 -3.57 16.11 -12.36
C ALA A 201 -4.60 15.01 -12.65
N GLU A 202 -4.75 14.54 -13.89
CA GLU A 202 -5.64 13.42 -14.27
C GLU A 202 -5.23 12.11 -13.57
N ILE A 203 -3.93 11.84 -13.45
CA ILE A 203 -3.43 10.67 -12.72
C ILE A 203 -3.84 10.75 -11.25
N LEU A 204 -3.70 11.92 -10.61
CA LEU A 204 -4.14 12.09 -9.22
C LEU A 204 -5.65 11.98 -9.04
N ASP A 205 -6.47 12.35 -10.02
CA ASP A 205 -7.92 12.14 -9.98
C ASP A 205 -8.25 10.63 -9.99
N ILE A 206 -7.50 9.82 -10.75
CA ILE A 206 -7.64 8.35 -10.76
C ILE A 206 -7.22 7.79 -9.39
N ILE A 207 -6.05 8.17 -8.89
CA ILE A 207 -5.53 7.69 -7.60
C ILE A 207 -6.51 8.03 -6.48
N LEU A 208 -6.96 9.27 -6.34
CA LEU A 208 -7.88 9.67 -5.27
C LEU A 208 -9.20 8.87 -5.30
N ARG A 209 -9.74 8.62 -6.50
CA ARG A 209 -10.96 7.80 -6.66
C ARG A 209 -10.77 6.41 -6.06
N ASP A 210 -9.64 5.76 -6.37
CA ASP A 210 -9.35 4.38 -5.96
C ASP A 210 -8.95 4.32 -4.49
N GLU A 211 -8.18 5.32 -4.00
CA GLU A 211 -7.77 5.46 -2.59
C GLU A 211 -8.95 5.55 -1.60
N ILE A 212 -10.06 6.17 -1.98
CA ILE A 212 -11.29 6.14 -1.18
C ILE A 212 -11.71 4.69 -0.93
N GLY A 213 -11.64 3.85 -1.97
CA GLY A 213 -11.94 2.42 -1.86
C GLY A 213 -10.94 1.64 -1.01
N HIS A 214 -9.63 1.93 -1.14
CA HIS A 214 -8.58 1.29 -0.35
C HIS A 214 -8.73 1.59 1.15
N VAL A 215 -8.96 2.85 1.49
CA VAL A 215 -9.19 3.25 2.88
C VAL A 215 -10.52 2.69 3.41
N ALA A 216 -11.56 2.59 2.57
CA ALA A 216 -12.83 1.96 2.97
C ALA A 216 -12.64 0.47 3.31
N ILE A 217 -11.82 -0.27 2.54
CA ILE A 217 -11.42 -1.64 2.86
C ILE A 217 -10.72 -1.68 4.22
N GLY A 218 -9.77 -0.76 4.47
CA GLY A 218 -9.09 -0.65 5.76
C GLY A 218 -10.05 -0.39 6.92
N ASN A 219 -10.98 0.55 6.78
CA ASN A 219 -11.99 0.87 7.79
C ASN A 219 -12.95 -0.31 8.04
N HIS A 220 -13.37 -0.99 6.98
CA HIS A 220 -14.21 -2.19 7.09
C HIS A 220 -13.54 -3.28 7.95
N TRP A 221 -12.30 -3.67 7.60
CA TRP A 221 -11.60 -4.73 8.32
C TRP A 221 -11.18 -4.32 9.72
N TYR A 222 -10.86 -3.06 9.95
CA TYR A 222 -10.63 -2.54 11.29
C TYR A 222 -11.87 -2.67 12.17
N GLY A 223 -13.03 -2.24 11.68
CA GLY A 223 -14.31 -2.36 12.38
C GLY A 223 -14.69 -3.81 12.67
N GLN A 224 -14.51 -4.71 11.69
CA GLN A 224 -14.75 -6.15 11.86
C GLN A 224 -13.85 -6.76 12.95
N LEU A 225 -12.56 -6.44 12.96
CA LEU A 225 -11.63 -6.94 13.97
C LEU A 225 -11.92 -6.39 15.36
N CYS A 226 -12.29 -5.11 15.48
CA CYS A 226 -12.74 -4.53 16.75
C CYS A 226 -14.02 -5.23 17.27
N ALA A 227 -15.01 -5.40 16.40
CA ALA A 227 -16.26 -6.07 16.76
C ALA A 227 -16.03 -7.52 17.22
N GLN A 228 -15.22 -8.29 16.50
CA GLN A 228 -14.85 -9.67 16.88
C GLN A 228 -14.14 -9.76 18.23
N ARG A 229 -13.39 -8.72 18.61
CA ARG A 229 -12.63 -8.68 19.87
C ARG A 229 -13.38 -7.93 20.98
N GLY A 230 -14.57 -7.43 20.74
CA GLY A 230 -15.36 -6.63 21.71
C GLY A 230 -14.69 -5.32 22.09
N LEU A 231 -13.98 -4.68 21.15
CA LEU A 231 -13.20 -3.45 21.36
C LEU A 231 -13.95 -2.23 20.82
N ASP A 232 -13.83 -1.10 21.53
CA ASP A 232 -14.27 0.20 21.01
C ASP A 232 -13.27 0.70 19.94
N PRO A 233 -13.71 1.01 18.71
CA PRO A 233 -12.79 1.37 17.63
C PRO A 233 -12.02 2.66 17.88
N VAL A 234 -12.64 3.68 18.47
CA VAL A 234 -12.01 4.99 18.67
C VAL A 234 -10.95 4.91 19.77
N ALA A 235 -11.30 4.34 20.92
CA ALA A 235 -10.36 4.15 22.03
C ALA A 235 -9.19 3.22 21.63
N THR A 236 -9.50 2.13 20.93
CA THR A 236 -8.49 1.18 20.45
C THR A 236 -7.52 1.83 19.47
N TYR A 237 -8.02 2.66 18.55
CA TYR A 237 -7.16 3.39 17.63
C TYR A 237 -6.18 4.32 18.37
N ALA A 238 -6.66 5.09 19.34
CA ALA A 238 -5.83 5.99 20.13
C ALA A 238 -4.73 5.23 20.89
N GLU A 239 -5.06 4.07 21.47
CA GLU A 239 -4.12 3.21 22.17
C GLU A 239 -3.05 2.63 21.22
N LEU A 240 -3.44 2.11 20.06
CA LEU A 240 -2.52 1.55 19.06
C LEU A 240 -1.61 2.64 18.48
N ALA A 241 -2.14 3.82 18.19
CA ALA A 241 -1.37 4.95 17.69
C ALA A 241 -0.29 5.38 18.69
N ALA A 242 -0.63 5.47 19.99
CA ALA A 242 0.32 5.77 21.05
C ALA A 242 1.38 4.68 21.21
N ARG A 243 0.98 3.40 21.25
CA ARG A 243 1.85 2.23 21.44
C ARG A 243 2.91 2.11 20.34
N HIS A 244 2.54 2.34 19.10
CA HIS A 244 3.43 2.18 17.94
C HIS A 244 4.09 3.49 17.48
N GLY A 245 3.83 4.62 18.18
CA GLY A 245 4.39 5.92 17.83
C GLY A 245 3.93 6.40 16.45
N ALA A 246 2.63 6.23 16.15
CA ALA A 246 2.06 6.71 14.89
C ALA A 246 2.17 8.24 14.79
N PRO A 247 2.39 8.78 13.58
CA PRO A 247 2.47 10.22 13.40
C PRO A 247 1.14 10.88 13.72
N ARG A 248 1.19 12.01 14.45
CA ARG A 248 -0.02 12.79 14.72
C ARG A 248 -0.54 13.38 13.40
N LEU A 249 -1.77 13.04 13.08
CA LEU A 249 -2.44 13.59 11.90
C LEU A 249 -2.69 15.09 12.10
N ARG A 250 -2.50 15.87 11.03
CA ARG A 250 -2.74 17.31 11.01
C ARG A 250 -3.50 17.65 9.74
N GLY A 251 -4.60 18.42 9.91
CA GLY A 251 -5.37 18.93 8.78
C GLY A 251 -4.59 19.98 7.94
N PRO A 252 -5.26 20.47 6.88
CA PRO A 252 -6.69 20.28 6.60
C PRO A 252 -7.00 18.85 6.13
N PHE A 253 -8.18 18.35 6.50
CA PHE A 253 -8.67 17.02 6.09
C PHE A 253 -9.71 17.15 4.97
N ASN A 254 -9.68 16.21 4.03
CA ASN A 254 -10.72 16.03 3.04
C ASN A 254 -11.88 15.24 3.64
N LEU A 255 -12.74 15.94 4.37
CA LEU A 255 -13.85 15.32 5.13
C LEU A 255 -14.82 14.55 4.22
N GLU A 256 -15.04 15.02 2.98
CA GLU A 256 -15.89 14.33 2.00
C GLU A 256 -15.31 12.96 1.65
N ALA A 257 -14.05 12.91 1.24
CA ALA A 257 -13.39 11.65 0.89
C ALA A 257 -13.26 10.71 2.12
N ARG A 258 -13.00 11.28 3.31
CA ARG A 258 -12.94 10.49 4.54
C ARG A 258 -14.29 9.88 4.91
N ARG A 259 -15.39 10.62 4.78
CA ARG A 259 -16.76 10.08 4.97
C ARG A 259 -17.06 8.99 3.93
N ALA A 260 -16.72 9.23 2.67
CA ALA A 260 -16.89 8.25 1.60
C ALA A 260 -16.07 6.97 1.86
N ALA A 261 -14.92 7.10 2.51
CA ALA A 261 -14.08 5.98 2.95
C ALA A 261 -14.56 5.32 4.25
N GLY A 262 -15.67 5.77 4.86
CA GLY A 262 -16.30 5.10 5.99
C GLY A 262 -15.78 5.51 7.38
N PHE A 263 -15.09 6.65 7.51
CA PHE A 263 -14.83 7.22 8.84
C PHE A 263 -16.13 7.73 9.47
N SER A 264 -16.31 7.48 10.76
CA SER A 264 -17.43 8.01 11.53
C SER A 264 -17.25 9.51 11.84
N GLU A 265 -18.34 10.20 12.20
CA GLU A 265 -18.26 11.62 12.58
C GLU A 265 -17.42 11.86 13.84
N GLU A 266 -17.31 10.86 14.72
CA GLU A 266 -16.46 10.92 15.91
C GLU A 266 -14.95 10.87 15.56
N GLU A 267 -14.61 10.30 14.41
CA GLU A 267 -13.23 10.14 13.94
C GLU A 267 -12.76 11.28 13.03
N LEU A 268 -13.67 12.14 12.60
CA LEU A 268 -13.42 13.30 11.73
C LEU A 268 -13.17 14.57 12.53
#